data_51c0a563f38baddb9b2f909628b834f8
#
_entry.id   51c0a563f38baddb9b2f909628b834f8
#
_cell.length_a   1.000
_cell.length_b   1.000
_cell.length_c   1.000
_cell.angle_alpha   90.00
_cell.angle_beta   90.00
_cell.angle_gamma   90.00
#
_symmetry.space_group_name_H-M   'P 1'
#
loop_
_entity.id
_entity.type
_entity.pdbx_description
1 polymer ?
#
loop_
_entity_poly.entity_id
_entity_poly.type
_entity_poly.pdbx_seq_one_letter_code
_entity_poly.pdbx_strand_id
1 'polypeptide(L)'
;DLLDYVIQIDSPSTVSSFLQRMGRTGRRTGSRRNCLFLTTSDEAFLLACAITTLWRERYVEHIKPPPLPWHMVAQQMMALVLERPGLPAHEVVGVAQRQFPELDAKTVATVFEFMVMKGILFVSTGLASMGPEGEKLFGRGHFLDLLSAFASPMVLAARHGAKELGYVDPMAVQQQRNGPTV
;
A
#
# COMPACT_ATOMS: atom_id res chain seq x y z
N ASP A 1 17.24 -10.49 13.41
CA ASP A 1 16.88 -11.77 12.79
C ASP A 1 18.14 -12.43 12.23
N LEU A 2 18.44 -13.64 12.72
CA LEU A 2 19.65 -14.40 12.39
C LEU A 2 19.25 -15.66 11.61
N LEU A 3 18.54 -15.48 10.50
CA LEU A 3 18.08 -16.58 9.67
C LEU A 3 19.18 -16.99 8.69
N ASP A 4 19.46 -18.29 8.60
CA ASP A 4 20.42 -18.85 7.67
C ASP A 4 19.77 -19.21 6.33
N TYR A 5 18.47 -19.58 6.34
CA TYR A 5 17.71 -19.99 5.17
C TYR A 5 16.31 -19.39 5.17
N VAL A 6 15.78 -19.12 3.97
CA VAL A 6 14.36 -18.94 3.71
C VAL A 6 13.89 -20.12 2.86
N ILE A 7 12.84 -20.80 3.29
CA ILE A 7 12.13 -21.79 2.49
C ILE A 7 10.92 -21.10 1.90
N GLN A 8 10.85 -21.04 0.59
CA GLN A 8 9.77 -20.43 -0.17
C GLN A 8 8.90 -21.53 -0.77
N ILE A 9 7.68 -21.68 -0.24
CA ILE A 9 6.68 -22.56 -0.86
C ILE A 9 6.08 -21.79 -2.03
N ASP A 10 6.14 -22.38 -3.21
CA ASP A 10 5.86 -21.79 -4.51
C ASP A 10 6.66 -20.52 -4.80
N SER A 11 6.50 -19.97 -5.99
CA SER A 11 7.25 -18.79 -6.38
C SER A 11 6.46 -17.50 -6.08
N PRO A 12 7.12 -16.43 -5.60
CA PRO A 12 6.50 -15.12 -5.64
C PRO A 12 6.33 -14.67 -7.11
N SER A 13 5.39 -13.75 -7.33
CA SER A 13 5.09 -13.24 -8.67
C SER A 13 6.10 -12.24 -9.22
N THR A 14 7.01 -11.70 -8.37
CA THR A 14 7.97 -10.65 -8.74
C THR A 14 9.35 -10.91 -8.17
N VAL A 15 10.39 -10.43 -8.86
CA VAL A 15 11.78 -10.48 -8.41
C VAL A 15 11.98 -9.63 -7.15
N SER A 16 11.33 -8.47 -7.07
CA SER A 16 11.39 -7.62 -5.89
C SER A 16 10.85 -8.32 -4.64
N SER A 17 9.73 -9.04 -4.76
CA SER A 17 9.19 -9.86 -3.66
C SER A 17 10.13 -11.00 -3.25
N PHE A 18 10.75 -11.67 -4.23
CA PHE A 18 11.78 -12.67 -3.97
C PHE A 18 12.98 -12.07 -3.21
N LEU A 19 13.49 -10.92 -3.65
CA LEU A 19 14.62 -10.23 -3.02
C LEU A 19 14.31 -9.80 -1.58
N GLN A 20 13.10 -9.31 -1.31
CA GLN A 20 12.67 -8.94 0.05
C GLN A 20 12.68 -10.13 1.00
N ARG A 21 12.24 -11.31 0.54
CA ARG A 21 12.23 -12.54 1.33
C ARG A 21 13.64 -13.08 1.53
N MET A 22 14.42 -13.22 0.46
CA MET A 22 15.81 -13.65 0.52
C MET A 22 16.66 -12.69 1.38
N GLY A 23 16.37 -11.40 1.38
CA GLY A 23 17.02 -10.38 2.20
C GLY A 23 16.79 -10.53 3.71
N ARG A 24 15.97 -11.49 4.16
CA ARG A 24 15.87 -11.88 5.58
C ARG A 24 17.03 -12.76 6.04
N THR A 25 17.79 -13.34 5.13
CA THR A 25 18.97 -14.16 5.38
C THR A 25 20.26 -13.40 5.08
N GLY A 26 21.40 -13.96 5.48
CA GLY A 26 22.72 -13.43 5.13
C GLY A 26 23.02 -12.05 5.73
N ARG A 27 22.51 -11.75 6.93
CA ARG A 27 22.75 -10.47 7.61
C ARG A 27 23.97 -10.43 8.52
N ARG A 28 24.57 -11.59 8.78
CA ARG A 28 25.83 -11.68 9.55
C ARG A 28 27.02 -11.46 8.64
N THR A 29 28.10 -10.89 9.17
CA THR A 29 29.37 -10.78 8.46
C THR A 29 29.87 -12.19 8.07
N GLY A 30 30.17 -12.37 6.78
CA GLY A 30 30.61 -13.66 6.24
C GLY A 30 29.52 -14.67 5.91
N SER A 31 28.24 -14.39 6.25
CA SER A 31 27.13 -15.26 5.87
C SER A 31 26.66 -14.98 4.43
N ARG A 32 26.03 -15.99 3.81
CA ARG A 32 25.45 -15.87 2.47
C ARG A 32 23.92 -15.83 2.55
N ARG A 33 23.31 -15.19 1.58
CA ARG A 33 21.85 -15.22 1.41
C ARG A 33 21.46 -16.54 0.78
N ASN A 34 20.53 -17.27 1.43
CA ASN A 34 20.07 -18.56 0.97
C ASN A 34 18.53 -18.59 0.90
N CYS A 35 18.03 -19.10 -0.22
CA CYS A 35 16.61 -19.35 -0.42
C CYS A 35 16.45 -20.71 -1.12
N LEU A 36 15.56 -21.54 -0.58
CA LEU A 36 15.17 -22.81 -1.16
C LEU A 36 13.73 -22.70 -1.64
N PHE A 37 13.48 -23.00 -2.90
CA PHE A 37 12.12 -23.12 -3.45
C PHE A 37 11.61 -24.55 -3.29
N LEU A 38 10.42 -24.69 -2.74
CA LEU A 38 9.62 -25.92 -2.74
C LEU A 38 8.37 -25.65 -3.58
N THR A 39 8.36 -26.16 -4.80
CA THR A 39 7.26 -25.92 -5.73
C THR A 39 6.25 -27.07 -5.67
N THR A 40 4.96 -26.73 -5.64
CA THR A 40 3.86 -27.69 -5.57
C THR A 40 3.20 -27.97 -6.91
N SER A 41 3.60 -27.23 -7.97
CA SER A 41 3.11 -27.40 -9.34
C SER A 41 4.19 -27.08 -10.38
N ASP A 42 4.02 -27.56 -11.60
CA ASP A 42 4.90 -27.28 -12.73
C ASP A 42 4.94 -25.77 -13.05
N GLU A 43 3.79 -25.10 -12.95
CA GLU A 43 3.71 -23.65 -13.14
C GLU A 43 4.53 -22.89 -12.10
N ALA A 44 4.43 -23.25 -10.82
CA ALA A 44 5.21 -22.66 -9.75
C ALA A 44 6.72 -22.93 -9.93
N PHE A 45 7.08 -24.10 -10.45
CA PHE A 45 8.47 -24.44 -10.78
C PHE A 45 9.01 -23.56 -11.90
N LEU A 46 8.27 -23.42 -13.00
CA LEU A 46 8.66 -22.56 -14.12
C LEU A 46 8.81 -21.11 -13.69
N LEU A 47 7.89 -20.61 -12.85
CA LEU A 47 7.97 -19.26 -12.31
C LEU A 47 9.19 -19.08 -11.41
N ALA A 48 9.52 -20.06 -10.55
CA ALA A 48 10.73 -20.04 -9.73
C ALA A 48 12.00 -19.99 -10.58
N CYS A 49 12.07 -20.77 -11.66
CA CYS A 49 13.16 -20.74 -12.63
C CYS A 49 13.26 -19.35 -13.29
N ALA A 50 12.14 -18.78 -13.75
CA ALA A 50 12.11 -17.48 -14.40
C ALA A 50 12.60 -16.37 -13.45
N ILE A 51 12.09 -16.33 -12.22
CA ILE A 51 12.51 -15.35 -11.20
C ILE A 51 14.00 -15.47 -10.88
N THR A 52 14.49 -16.70 -10.73
CA THR A 52 15.92 -16.94 -10.45
C THR A 52 16.79 -16.48 -11.63
N THR A 53 16.36 -16.69 -12.86
CA THR A 53 17.05 -16.22 -14.06
C THR A 53 17.09 -14.70 -14.13
N LEU A 54 15.95 -14.04 -14.00
CA LEU A 54 15.84 -12.58 -13.98
C LEU A 54 16.72 -11.96 -12.87
N TRP A 55 16.71 -12.56 -11.67
CA TRP A 55 17.57 -12.10 -10.59
C TRP A 55 19.07 -12.21 -10.94
N ARG A 56 19.50 -13.30 -11.57
CA ARG A 56 20.89 -13.47 -12.02
C ARG A 56 21.27 -12.44 -13.07
N GLU A 57 20.35 -12.04 -13.93
CA GLU A 57 20.48 -10.97 -14.91
C GLU A 57 20.40 -9.57 -14.30
N ARG A 58 20.27 -9.48 -12.97
CA ARG A 58 20.14 -8.22 -12.20
C ARG A 58 18.88 -7.41 -12.58
N TYR A 59 17.86 -8.08 -13.10
CA TYR A 59 16.58 -7.47 -13.32
C TYR A 59 15.82 -7.30 -12.01
N VAL A 60 15.19 -6.16 -11.83
CA VAL A 60 14.20 -5.87 -10.79
C VAL A 60 13.12 -5.00 -11.41
N GLU A 61 11.88 -5.24 -11.04
CA GLU A 61 10.76 -4.45 -11.52
C GLU A 61 10.92 -2.97 -11.16
N HIS A 62 10.63 -2.10 -12.12
CA HIS A 62 10.63 -0.66 -11.86
C HIS A 62 9.49 -0.28 -10.91
N ILE A 63 9.82 0.49 -9.89
CA ILE A 63 8.81 1.09 -9.02
C ILE A 63 8.06 2.14 -9.83
N LYS A 64 6.75 1.93 -9.99
CA LYS A 64 5.85 2.91 -10.60
C LYS A 64 4.98 3.49 -9.49
N PRO A 65 5.30 4.69 -8.97
CA PRO A 65 4.44 5.34 -7.99
C PRO A 65 3.07 5.61 -8.63
N PRO A 66 1.98 5.55 -7.85
CA PRO A 66 0.67 5.94 -8.35
C PRO A 66 0.73 7.40 -8.81
N PRO A 67 0.13 7.73 -9.98
CA PRO A 67 0.22 9.09 -10.54
C PRO A 67 -0.48 10.15 -9.68
N LEU A 68 -1.47 9.74 -8.89
CA LEU A 68 -2.26 10.61 -8.03
C LEU A 68 -2.45 9.95 -6.66
N PRO A 69 -1.48 10.07 -5.73
CA PRO A 69 -1.52 9.39 -4.44
C PRO A 69 -2.40 10.13 -3.41
N TRP A 70 -3.65 10.42 -3.74
CA TRP A 70 -4.59 11.20 -2.90
C TRP A 70 -4.79 10.60 -1.51
N HIS A 71 -4.81 9.25 -1.41
CA HIS A 71 -4.88 8.55 -0.13
C HIS A 71 -3.68 8.84 0.76
N MET A 72 -2.47 8.97 0.18
CA MET A 72 -1.26 9.33 0.92
C MET A 72 -1.31 10.80 1.38
N VAL A 73 -1.81 11.69 0.53
CA VAL A 73 -2.02 13.11 0.89
C VAL A 73 -2.98 13.22 2.08
N ALA A 74 -4.14 12.54 2.00
CA ALA A 74 -5.10 12.51 3.09
C ALA A 74 -4.52 11.94 4.38
N GLN A 75 -3.78 10.82 4.28
CA GLN A 75 -3.11 10.20 5.41
C GLN A 75 -2.09 11.14 6.08
N GLN A 76 -1.27 11.84 5.28
CA GLN A 76 -0.28 12.80 5.79
C GLN A 76 -0.95 14.01 6.45
N MET A 77 -2.05 14.52 5.92
CA MET A 77 -2.81 15.60 6.55
C MET A 77 -3.39 15.15 7.91
N MET A 78 -3.95 13.95 8.01
CA MET A 78 -4.43 13.40 9.28
C MET A 78 -3.29 13.22 10.28
N ALA A 79 -2.17 12.62 9.86
CA ALA A 79 -1.00 12.45 10.71
C ALA A 79 -0.48 13.80 11.25
N LEU A 80 -0.44 14.82 10.40
CA LEU A 80 0.03 16.15 10.76
C LEU A 80 -0.87 16.82 11.80
N VAL A 81 -2.20 16.74 11.66
CA VAL A 81 -3.11 17.33 12.65
C VAL A 81 -3.21 16.53 13.94
N LEU A 82 -2.90 15.23 13.92
CA LEU A 82 -2.75 14.42 15.13
C LEU A 82 -1.46 14.77 15.90
N GLU A 83 -0.35 14.95 15.18
CA GLU A 83 0.93 15.36 15.77
C GLU A 83 0.87 16.77 16.35
N ARG A 84 0.22 17.70 15.63
CA ARG A 84 0.15 19.13 15.98
C ARG A 84 -1.30 19.64 15.85
N PRO A 85 -2.16 19.37 16.85
CA PRO A 85 -3.54 19.89 16.85
C PRO A 85 -3.56 21.42 16.85
N GLY A 86 -4.45 22.01 16.06
CA GLY A 86 -4.60 23.46 15.98
C GLY A 86 -3.60 24.15 15.04
N LEU A 87 -3.01 23.43 14.10
CA LEU A 87 -2.25 24.06 13.02
C LEU A 87 -3.16 24.92 12.13
N PRO A 88 -2.67 26.06 11.62
CA PRO A 88 -3.40 26.81 10.60
C PRO A 88 -3.73 25.93 9.37
N ALA A 89 -4.97 25.98 8.89
CA ALA A 89 -5.43 25.14 7.77
C ALA A 89 -4.55 25.31 6.52
N HIS A 90 -4.11 26.54 6.22
CA HIS A 90 -3.21 26.81 5.10
C HIS A 90 -1.82 26.18 5.26
N GLU A 91 -1.37 26.02 6.51
CA GLU A 91 -0.09 25.37 6.81
C GLU A 91 -0.18 23.86 6.59
N VAL A 92 -1.31 23.21 6.96
CA VAL A 92 -1.56 21.80 6.69
C VAL A 92 -1.49 21.53 5.18
N VAL A 93 -2.18 22.34 4.38
CA VAL A 93 -2.14 22.24 2.91
C VAL A 93 -0.72 22.51 2.38
N GLY A 94 -0.04 23.54 2.89
CA GLY A 94 1.31 23.88 2.46
C GLY A 94 2.36 22.81 2.79
N VAL A 95 2.25 22.14 3.94
CA VAL A 95 3.12 21.00 4.27
C VAL A 95 2.86 19.83 3.33
N ALA A 96 1.59 19.46 3.13
CA ALA A 96 1.23 18.39 2.19
C ALA A 96 1.72 18.69 0.77
N GLN A 97 1.56 19.93 0.29
CA GLN A 97 2.06 20.35 -1.04
C GLN A 97 3.58 20.17 -1.17
N ARG A 98 4.35 20.47 -0.14
CA ARG A 98 5.81 20.28 -0.16
C ARG A 98 6.22 18.81 -0.16
N GLN A 99 5.41 17.93 0.43
CA GLN A 99 5.67 16.49 0.46
C GLN A 99 5.29 15.78 -0.85
N PHE A 100 4.35 16.36 -1.60
CA PHE A 100 3.86 15.83 -2.87
C PHE A 100 4.01 16.88 -3.99
N PRO A 101 5.25 17.23 -4.38
CA PRO A 101 5.52 18.29 -5.35
C PRO A 101 5.00 17.99 -6.76
N GLU A 102 4.71 16.73 -7.06
CA GLU A 102 4.12 16.26 -8.32
C GLU A 102 2.62 16.58 -8.45
N LEU A 103 1.96 16.88 -7.34
CA LEU A 103 0.54 17.29 -7.35
C LEU A 103 0.44 18.80 -7.41
N ASP A 104 -0.52 19.31 -8.18
CA ASP A 104 -0.80 20.74 -8.17
C ASP A 104 -1.46 21.19 -6.85
N ALA A 105 -1.26 22.44 -6.49
CA ALA A 105 -1.76 23.01 -5.23
C ALA A 105 -3.28 22.96 -5.12
N LYS A 106 -4.01 23.04 -6.25
CA LYS A 106 -5.45 22.94 -6.30
C LYS A 106 -5.93 21.54 -5.92
N THR A 107 -5.25 20.50 -6.43
CA THR A 107 -5.53 19.10 -6.09
C THR A 107 -5.35 18.85 -4.60
N VAL A 108 -4.25 19.32 -4.02
CA VAL A 108 -3.99 19.15 -2.57
C VAL A 108 -5.03 19.89 -1.72
N ALA A 109 -5.39 21.12 -2.11
CA ALA A 109 -6.45 21.89 -1.45
C ALA A 109 -7.83 21.17 -1.54
N THR A 110 -8.14 20.62 -2.72
CA THR A 110 -9.40 19.87 -2.92
C THR A 110 -9.49 18.65 -2.00
N VAL A 111 -8.39 17.93 -1.79
CA VAL A 111 -8.36 16.80 -0.84
C VAL A 111 -8.65 17.30 0.59
N PHE A 112 -8.01 18.40 1.00
CA PHE A 112 -8.25 19.00 2.32
C PHE A 112 -9.71 19.41 2.50
N GLU A 113 -10.30 20.14 1.55
CA GLU A 113 -11.69 20.58 1.56
C GLU A 113 -12.66 19.39 1.64
N PHE A 114 -12.39 18.34 0.86
CA PHE A 114 -13.17 17.10 0.90
C PHE A 114 -13.12 16.45 2.29
N MET A 115 -11.95 16.40 2.92
CA MET A 115 -11.81 15.83 4.27
C MET A 115 -12.56 16.65 5.31
N VAL A 116 -12.57 17.99 5.19
CA VAL A 116 -13.38 18.87 6.05
C VAL A 116 -14.88 18.64 5.82
N MET A 117 -15.30 18.58 4.57
CA MET A 117 -16.70 18.31 4.20
C MET A 117 -17.20 16.95 4.73
N LYS A 118 -16.33 15.93 4.77
CA LYS A 118 -16.64 14.60 5.31
C LYS A 118 -16.51 14.50 6.82
N GLY A 119 -16.15 15.57 7.52
CA GLY A 119 -15.94 15.56 8.96
C GLY A 119 -14.72 14.75 9.42
N ILE A 120 -13.84 14.41 8.51
CA ILE A 120 -12.55 13.75 8.82
C ILE A 120 -11.60 14.76 9.46
N LEU A 121 -11.53 15.96 8.91
CA LEU A 121 -10.88 17.12 9.50
C LEU A 121 -11.94 18.13 9.93
N PHE A 122 -11.59 18.97 10.91
CA PHE A 122 -12.42 20.04 11.40
C PHE A 122 -11.61 21.33 11.39
N VAL A 123 -12.21 22.42 10.92
CA VAL A 123 -11.59 23.75 10.90
C VAL A 123 -12.43 24.71 11.74
N SER A 124 -11.82 25.32 12.74
CA SER A 124 -12.43 26.37 13.56
C SER A 124 -11.47 27.54 13.69
N THR A 125 -11.94 28.75 13.46
CA THR A 125 -11.11 29.97 13.51
C THR A 125 -9.84 29.90 12.66
N GLY A 126 -9.88 29.16 11.54
CA GLY A 126 -8.73 28.95 10.66
C GLY A 126 -7.71 27.89 11.12
N LEU A 127 -7.97 27.25 12.28
CA LEU A 127 -7.15 26.18 12.82
C LEU A 127 -7.75 24.80 12.49
N ALA A 128 -6.92 23.88 12.01
CA ALA A 128 -7.28 22.52 11.67
C ALA A 128 -7.02 21.55 12.81
N SER A 129 -7.93 20.62 12.99
CA SER A 129 -7.81 19.49 13.91
C SER A 129 -8.49 18.27 13.34
N MET A 130 -8.34 17.10 13.99
CA MET A 130 -9.09 15.92 13.63
C MET A 130 -10.59 16.17 13.84
N GLY A 131 -11.38 15.81 12.85
CA GLY A 131 -12.85 15.90 12.93
C GLY A 131 -13.48 14.67 13.56
N PRO A 132 -14.79 14.70 13.91
CA PRO A 132 -15.45 13.59 14.60
C PRO A 132 -15.40 12.26 13.84
N GLU A 133 -15.51 12.28 12.52
CA GLU A 133 -15.38 11.06 11.72
C GLU A 133 -13.91 10.59 11.65
N GLY A 134 -12.96 11.50 11.60
CA GLY A 134 -11.53 11.18 11.68
C GLY A 134 -11.15 10.58 13.03
N GLU A 135 -11.63 11.16 14.14
CA GLU A 135 -11.41 10.63 15.49
C GLU A 135 -12.00 9.22 15.68
N LYS A 136 -13.16 8.97 15.10
CA LYS A 136 -13.81 7.66 15.16
C LYS A 136 -13.02 6.58 14.43
N LEU A 137 -12.44 6.89 13.27
CA LEU A 137 -11.72 5.94 12.42
C LEU A 137 -10.23 5.86 12.75
N PHE A 138 -9.59 6.98 13.06
CA PHE A 138 -8.13 7.13 13.15
C PHE A 138 -7.65 7.93 14.37
N GLY A 139 -8.53 8.18 15.34
CA GLY A 139 -8.21 8.93 16.55
C GLY A 139 -7.23 8.20 17.47
N ARG A 140 -7.01 8.74 18.67
CA ARG A 140 -5.96 8.28 19.60
C ARG A 140 -5.93 6.77 19.88
N GLY A 141 -7.10 6.10 19.81
CA GLY A 141 -7.18 4.64 19.98
C GLY A 141 -6.74 3.83 18.77
N HIS A 142 -6.71 4.44 17.58
CA HIS A 142 -6.49 3.77 16.28
C HIS A 142 -5.43 4.46 15.41
N PHE A 143 -4.61 5.35 15.99
CA PHE A 143 -3.61 6.09 15.20
C PHE A 143 -2.58 5.19 14.51
N LEU A 144 -2.36 3.97 15.00
CA LEU A 144 -1.49 3.00 14.35
C LEU A 144 -2.06 2.53 13.01
N ASP A 145 -3.39 2.50 12.86
CA ASP A 145 -4.05 2.16 11.59
C ASP A 145 -3.80 3.23 10.54
N LEU A 146 -3.64 4.48 10.96
CA LEU A 146 -3.25 5.58 10.07
C LEU A 146 -1.81 5.42 9.55
N LEU A 147 -0.91 4.87 10.35
CA LEU A 147 0.49 4.65 9.99
C LEU A 147 0.70 3.32 9.24
N SER A 148 -0.28 2.41 9.32
CA SER A 148 -0.23 1.08 8.70
C SER A 148 -0.87 1.13 7.32
N ALA A 149 -0.06 1.29 6.27
CA ALA A 149 -0.50 1.21 4.88
C ALA A 149 -0.83 -0.22 4.41
N PHE A 150 -0.79 -1.21 5.29
CA PHE A 150 -1.03 -2.62 4.99
C PHE A 150 -2.42 -3.06 5.43
N ALA A 151 -3.45 -2.50 4.82
CA ALA A 151 -4.73 -3.19 4.78
C ALA A 151 -4.59 -4.32 3.75
N SER A 152 -4.77 -5.57 4.18
CA SER A 152 -4.97 -6.66 3.22
C SER A 152 -6.24 -6.33 2.44
N PRO A 153 -6.16 -6.09 1.12
CA PRO A 153 -7.37 -5.77 0.36
C PRO A 153 -8.35 -6.93 0.51
N MET A 154 -9.62 -6.59 0.75
CA MET A 154 -10.68 -7.59 0.70
C MET A 154 -10.74 -8.10 -0.74
N VAL A 155 -10.45 -9.36 -0.95
CA VAL A 155 -10.53 -10.00 -2.26
C VAL A 155 -11.74 -10.92 -2.32
N LEU A 156 -12.40 -10.98 -3.47
CA LEU A 156 -13.51 -11.90 -3.72
C LEU A 156 -12.94 -13.21 -4.28
N ALA A 157 -13.27 -14.33 -3.66
CA ALA A 157 -12.93 -15.64 -4.22
C ALA A 157 -13.85 -15.94 -5.40
N ALA A 158 -13.28 -16.03 -6.60
CA ALA A 158 -13.99 -16.49 -7.79
C ALA A 158 -14.11 -18.02 -7.75
N ARG A 159 -15.33 -18.54 -7.86
CA ARG A 159 -15.59 -19.98 -7.83
C ARG A 159 -16.46 -20.43 -9.00
N HIS A 160 -16.21 -21.63 -9.48
CA HIS A 160 -17.09 -22.35 -10.41
C HIS A 160 -17.51 -23.68 -9.76
N GLY A 161 -18.72 -23.73 -9.22
CA GLY A 161 -19.18 -24.80 -8.38
C GLY A 161 -18.34 -24.90 -7.09
N ALA A 162 -17.79 -26.06 -6.80
CA ALA A 162 -16.91 -26.28 -5.64
C ALA A 162 -15.44 -25.88 -5.89
N LYS A 163 -15.06 -25.59 -7.16
CA LYS A 163 -13.68 -25.29 -7.53
C LYS A 163 -13.41 -23.80 -7.40
N GLU A 164 -12.39 -23.44 -6.63
CA GLU A 164 -11.87 -22.07 -6.56
C GLU A 164 -11.00 -21.79 -7.79
N LEU A 165 -11.28 -20.68 -8.50
CA LEU A 165 -10.60 -20.26 -9.71
C LEU A 165 -9.52 -19.21 -9.44
N GLY A 166 -9.59 -18.50 -8.29
CA GLY A 166 -8.67 -17.45 -7.91
C GLY A 166 -9.36 -16.34 -7.14
N TYR A 167 -8.67 -15.21 -7.04
CA TYR A 167 -9.15 -14.03 -6.30
C TYR A 167 -9.27 -12.84 -7.24
N VAL A 168 -10.32 -12.05 -7.07
CA VAL A 168 -10.64 -10.87 -7.88
C VAL A 168 -10.80 -9.67 -6.97
N ASP A 169 -10.26 -8.52 -7.39
CA ASP A 169 -10.48 -7.24 -6.71
C ASP A 169 -11.97 -6.87 -6.80
N PRO A 170 -12.64 -6.55 -5.66
CA PRO A 170 -14.04 -6.10 -5.66
C PRO A 170 -14.30 -4.92 -6.59
N MET A 171 -13.34 -4.01 -6.76
CA MET A 171 -13.45 -2.87 -7.66
C MET A 171 -13.53 -3.29 -9.13
N ALA A 172 -12.80 -4.34 -9.54
CA ALA A 172 -12.87 -4.88 -10.90
C ALA A 172 -14.26 -5.47 -11.22
N VAL A 173 -14.92 -6.08 -10.22
CA VAL A 173 -16.28 -6.63 -10.37
C VAL A 173 -17.32 -5.52 -10.45
N GLN A 174 -17.14 -4.41 -9.73
CA GLN A 174 -18.05 -3.26 -9.78
C GLN A 174 -17.98 -2.51 -11.12
N GLN A 175 -16.79 -2.40 -11.72
CA GLN A 175 -16.62 -1.78 -13.04
C GLN A 175 -17.32 -2.55 -14.16
N GLN A 176 -17.37 -3.88 -14.09
CA GLN A 176 -18.07 -4.71 -15.07
C GLN A 176 -19.61 -4.65 -14.97
N ARG A 177 -20.16 -4.31 -13.80
CA ARG A 177 -21.62 -4.12 -13.64
C ARG A 177 -22.16 -2.88 -14.35
N ASN A 178 -21.31 -1.92 -14.68
CA ASN A 178 -21.66 -0.67 -15.38
C ASN A 178 -21.23 -0.68 -16.87
N GLY A 179 -20.74 -1.81 -17.39
CA GLY A 179 -20.43 -1.99 -18.79
C GLY A 179 -21.67 -2.30 -19.62
N PRO A 180 -21.65 -2.03 -20.97
CA PRO A 180 -22.77 -2.33 -21.82
C PRO A 180 -23.06 -3.83 -21.79
N THR A 181 -24.29 -4.18 -21.43
CA THR A 181 -24.85 -5.51 -21.65
C THR A 181 -24.89 -5.78 -23.16
N VAL A 182 -24.08 -6.71 -23.62
CA VAL A 182 -24.23 -7.29 -24.96
C VAL A 182 -25.19 -8.48 -24.85
#